data_7de8af48d82c7677330e9798b0702120
#
_entry.id   7de8af48d82c7677330e9798b0702120
#
_cell.length_a   1.000
_cell.length_b   1.000
_cell.length_c   1.000
_cell.angle_alpha   90.00
_cell.angle_beta   90.00
_cell.angle_gamma   90.00
#
_symmetry.space_group_name_H-M   'P 1'
#
loop_
_entity.id
_entity.type
_entity.pdbx_description
1 polymer ?
#
loop_
_entity_poly.entity_id
_entity_poly.type
_entity_poly.pdbx_seq_one_letter_code
_entity_poly.pdbx_strand_id
1 'polypeptide(L)'
;YGIDMFWLDNSEPDYGVYDYDNYRYYLGPALEVSNLYPKFYTQAFFDGQMAMGKEGNILNLVRCGWAGSQKYASLIWSGDIQSTFESLRDQLSAGLNMGLAGIPWWTSDIGGFMTDDCTTPEFKELLLRWYELAVFSPILRMHGDRGPHNIPPLSDKDFGGGYLFTDQPNELWSYGQDAFKIMKDQLDLRLSLKPYIVSLMEEASATGAPLIRTMFYE
;
A
#
# COMPACT_ATOMS: atom_id res chain seq x y z
N TYR A 1 -21.42 0.14 -12.86
CA TYR A 1 -20.28 -0.52 -13.49
C TYR A 1 -19.72 -1.68 -12.66
N GLY A 2 -20.25 -1.97 -11.44
CA GLY A 2 -19.82 -3.09 -10.61
C GLY A 2 -18.45 -2.92 -9.94
N ILE A 3 -17.96 -1.69 -9.79
CA ILE A 3 -16.73 -1.38 -9.05
C ILE A 3 -17.07 -1.30 -7.57
N ASP A 4 -16.41 -2.11 -6.75
CA ASP A 4 -16.68 -2.20 -5.31
C ASP A 4 -15.61 -1.52 -4.45
N MET A 5 -14.39 -1.39 -4.96
CA MET A 5 -13.24 -0.81 -4.26
C MET A 5 -12.46 0.08 -5.23
N PHE A 6 -11.98 1.21 -4.74
CA PHE A 6 -11.10 2.11 -5.50
C PHE A 6 -9.68 2.08 -4.94
N TRP A 7 -8.73 2.19 -5.85
CA TRP A 7 -7.35 2.53 -5.55
C TRP A 7 -7.18 4.03 -5.76
N LEU A 8 -7.04 4.76 -4.67
CA LEU A 8 -6.95 6.22 -4.63
C LEU A 8 -5.49 6.63 -4.51
N ASP A 9 -4.83 6.62 -5.65
CA ASP A 9 -3.46 7.07 -5.78
C ASP A 9 -3.39 8.60 -5.91
N ASN A 10 -2.21 9.18 -5.75
CA ASN A 10 -2.00 10.64 -5.78
C ASN A 10 -3.01 11.40 -4.88
N SER A 11 -3.29 10.83 -3.72
CA SER A 11 -4.23 11.41 -2.76
C SER A 11 -3.64 12.48 -1.86
N GLU A 12 -2.35 12.74 -1.97
CA GLU A 12 -1.66 13.93 -1.45
C GLU A 12 -1.75 15.08 -2.47
N PRO A 13 -1.80 16.35 -2.03
CA PRO A 13 -1.74 17.47 -2.96
C PRO A 13 -0.37 17.48 -3.64
N ASP A 14 -0.37 17.44 -4.98
CA ASP A 14 0.85 17.53 -5.78
C ASP A 14 1.11 19.00 -6.16
N TYR A 15 2.09 19.60 -5.51
CA TYR A 15 2.55 20.95 -5.82
C TYR A 15 4.06 21.06 -5.63
N GLY A 16 4.68 21.86 -6.49
CA GLY A 16 6.12 22.09 -6.43
C GLY A 16 6.55 22.75 -5.12
N VAL A 17 7.76 22.46 -4.68
CA VAL A 17 8.33 22.96 -3.41
C VAL A 17 8.24 24.49 -3.30
N TYR A 18 8.39 25.19 -4.42
CA TYR A 18 8.33 26.66 -4.47
C TYR A 18 6.92 27.23 -4.41
N ASP A 19 5.91 26.41 -4.68
CA ASP A 19 4.53 26.86 -4.73
C ASP A 19 3.80 26.59 -3.41
N TYR A 20 4.39 25.79 -2.54
CA TYR A 20 3.75 25.31 -1.30
C TYR A 20 3.16 26.46 -0.46
N ASP A 21 3.90 27.55 -0.29
CA ASP A 21 3.46 28.73 0.45
C ASP A 21 2.38 29.53 -0.26
N ASN A 22 2.24 29.36 -1.57
CA ASN A 22 1.30 30.10 -2.40
C ASN A 22 -0.04 29.41 -2.54
N TYR A 23 -0.12 28.09 -2.30
CA TYR A 23 -1.40 27.37 -2.41
C TYR A 23 -2.39 27.80 -1.35
N ARG A 24 -3.64 27.95 -1.80
CA ARG A 24 -4.79 28.28 -0.94
C ARG A 24 -5.93 27.35 -1.26
N TYR A 25 -6.44 26.71 -0.23
CA TYR A 25 -7.67 25.93 -0.30
C TYR A 25 -8.84 26.74 0.24
N TYR A 26 -10.05 26.23 0.05
CA TYR A 26 -11.24 26.87 0.59
C TYR A 26 -11.16 27.07 2.11
N LEU A 27 -10.54 26.15 2.83
CA LEU A 27 -10.40 26.19 4.29
C LEU A 27 -9.25 27.06 4.78
N GLY A 28 -8.29 27.43 3.93
CA GLY A 28 -7.15 28.23 4.33
C GLY A 28 -5.88 27.96 3.50
N PRO A 29 -4.74 28.51 3.94
CA PRO A 29 -3.46 28.29 3.27
C PRO A 29 -2.98 26.85 3.39
N ALA A 30 -2.23 26.38 2.41
CA ALA A 30 -1.71 25.01 2.36
C ALA A 30 -0.89 24.65 3.62
N LEU A 31 -0.08 25.56 4.13
CA LEU A 31 0.72 25.37 5.34
C LEU A 31 -0.10 24.99 6.58
N GLU A 32 -1.36 25.39 6.62
CA GLU A 32 -2.26 25.10 7.76
C GLU A 32 -3.16 23.89 7.50
N VAL A 33 -3.60 23.69 6.25
CA VAL A 33 -4.72 22.75 5.98
C VAL A 33 -4.43 21.64 5.00
N SER A 34 -3.25 21.58 4.38
CA SER A 34 -2.94 20.57 3.34
C SER A 34 -3.08 19.12 3.84
N ASN A 35 -2.77 18.84 5.09
CA ASN A 35 -2.93 17.51 5.67
C ASN A 35 -4.39 17.02 5.72
N LEU A 36 -5.36 17.91 5.56
CA LEU A 36 -6.78 17.54 5.45
C LEU A 36 -7.16 17.05 4.03
N TYR A 37 -6.32 17.33 3.04
CA TYR A 37 -6.62 16.98 1.64
C TYR A 37 -6.89 15.48 1.46
N PRO A 38 -6.02 14.55 1.88
CA PRO A 38 -6.26 13.12 1.70
C PRO A 38 -7.52 12.63 2.43
N LYS A 39 -7.85 13.23 3.57
CA LYS A 39 -9.09 12.94 4.28
C LYS A 39 -10.33 13.31 3.46
N PHE A 40 -10.38 14.51 2.91
CA PHE A 40 -11.51 14.95 2.08
C PHE A 40 -11.55 14.24 0.73
N TYR A 41 -10.37 13.91 0.17
CA TYR A 41 -10.29 13.11 -1.04
C TYR A 41 -10.96 11.75 -0.84
N THR A 42 -10.60 11.03 0.22
CA THR A 42 -11.20 9.73 0.56
C THR A 42 -12.68 9.86 0.91
N GLN A 43 -13.05 10.92 1.64
CA GLN A 43 -14.44 11.19 1.98
C GLN A 43 -15.32 11.33 0.74
N ALA A 44 -14.87 12.01 -0.30
CA ALA A 44 -15.65 12.17 -1.53
C ALA A 44 -16.01 10.82 -2.19
N PHE A 45 -15.06 9.88 -2.22
CA PHE A 45 -15.33 8.53 -2.73
C PHE A 45 -16.26 7.75 -1.80
N PHE A 46 -16.04 7.83 -0.50
CA PHE A 46 -16.90 7.20 0.50
C PHE A 46 -18.35 7.68 0.38
N ASP A 47 -18.57 9.00 0.38
CA ASP A 47 -19.91 9.59 0.29
C ASP A 47 -20.59 9.21 -1.04
N GLY A 48 -19.83 9.17 -2.14
CA GLY A 48 -20.33 8.69 -3.43
C GLY A 48 -20.77 7.23 -3.41
N GLN A 49 -20.00 6.35 -2.77
CA GLN A 49 -20.33 4.92 -2.63
C GLN A 49 -21.54 4.74 -1.69
N MET A 50 -21.63 5.51 -0.61
CA MET A 50 -22.81 5.54 0.27
C MET A 50 -24.07 5.94 -0.50
N ALA A 51 -23.99 6.98 -1.32
CA ALA A 51 -25.11 7.43 -2.15
C ALA A 51 -25.56 6.37 -3.17
N MET A 52 -24.67 5.44 -3.54
CA MET A 52 -24.98 4.28 -4.39
C MET A 52 -25.52 3.06 -3.63
N GLY A 53 -25.78 3.18 -2.33
CA GLY A 53 -26.32 2.10 -1.50
C GLY A 53 -25.29 1.03 -1.12
N LYS A 54 -24.00 1.38 -1.05
CA LYS A 54 -22.92 0.46 -0.67
C LYS A 54 -22.61 0.45 0.83
N GLU A 55 -23.52 0.90 1.66
CA GLU A 55 -23.33 0.92 3.11
C GLU A 55 -22.89 -0.46 3.66
N GLY A 56 -21.85 -0.45 4.50
CA GLY A 56 -21.27 -1.66 5.08
C GLY A 56 -20.33 -2.46 4.16
N ASN A 57 -20.19 -2.05 2.87
CA ASN A 57 -19.33 -2.72 1.88
C ASN A 57 -18.35 -1.75 1.20
N ILE A 58 -17.90 -0.73 1.92
CA ILE A 58 -16.96 0.26 1.40
C ILE A 58 -15.57 -0.01 1.98
N LEU A 59 -14.60 -0.14 1.11
CA LEU A 59 -13.18 -0.14 1.43
C LEU A 59 -12.42 0.46 0.24
N ASN A 60 -11.59 1.46 0.50
CA ASN A 60 -10.75 2.07 -0.52
C ASN A 60 -9.28 2.01 -0.11
N LEU A 61 -8.40 1.62 -1.04
CA LEU A 61 -6.97 1.67 -0.87
C LEU A 61 -6.50 3.10 -1.15
N VAL A 62 -5.86 3.74 -0.17
CA VAL A 62 -5.52 5.16 -0.21
C VAL A 62 -4.04 5.36 0.04
N ARG A 63 -3.38 6.16 -0.80
CA ARG A 63 -1.93 6.43 -0.70
C ARG A 63 -1.54 7.16 0.58
N CYS A 64 -2.37 8.02 1.09
CA CYS A 64 -2.09 8.71 2.35
C CYS A 64 -3.37 9.02 3.11
N GLY A 65 -3.21 9.39 4.37
CA GLY A 65 -4.32 9.73 5.25
C GLY A 65 -3.91 10.73 6.32
N TRP A 66 -4.89 11.24 7.02
CA TRP A 66 -4.72 12.10 8.18
C TRP A 66 -5.71 11.70 9.26
N ALA A 67 -5.59 12.31 10.43
CA ALA A 67 -6.51 12.08 11.53
C ALA A 67 -7.98 12.22 11.08
N GLY A 68 -8.76 11.15 11.25
CA GLY A 68 -10.15 11.06 10.82
C GLY A 68 -10.37 10.35 9.47
N SER A 69 -9.32 9.97 8.73
CA SER A 69 -9.46 9.20 7.49
C SER A 69 -10.07 7.82 7.72
N GLN A 70 -9.84 7.21 8.87
CA GLN A 70 -10.44 5.91 9.25
C GLN A 70 -11.97 5.91 9.23
N LYS A 71 -12.62 7.07 9.35
CA LYS A 71 -14.09 7.20 9.23
C LYS A 71 -14.62 6.91 7.83
N TYR A 72 -13.77 6.95 6.84
CA TYR A 72 -14.12 6.86 5.42
C TYR A 72 -13.62 5.56 4.77
N ALA A 73 -13.55 4.50 5.56
CA ALA A 73 -13.16 3.17 5.10
C ALA A 73 -11.81 3.15 4.36
N SER A 74 -10.84 3.87 4.90
CA SER A 74 -9.50 4.00 4.32
C SER A 74 -8.60 2.84 4.75
N LEU A 75 -8.12 2.08 3.77
CA LEU A 75 -6.97 1.20 3.89
C LEU A 75 -5.76 1.95 3.36
N ILE A 76 -4.77 2.24 4.20
CA ILE A 76 -3.63 3.08 3.83
C ILE A 76 -2.42 2.22 3.52
N TRP A 77 -1.70 2.54 2.41
CA TRP A 77 -0.38 1.98 2.15
C TRP A 77 0.70 3.06 2.20
N SER A 78 1.94 2.62 2.32
CA SER A 78 3.08 3.51 2.58
C SER A 78 3.63 4.26 1.36
N GLY A 79 2.98 4.16 0.20
CA GLY A 79 3.45 4.83 -1.03
C GLY A 79 4.67 4.16 -1.65
N ASP A 80 5.42 4.92 -2.43
CA ASP A 80 6.53 4.45 -3.28
C ASP A 80 7.83 4.35 -2.47
N ILE A 81 7.89 3.39 -1.57
CA ILE A 81 9.05 3.16 -0.69
C ILE A 81 10.17 2.37 -1.38
N GLN A 82 11.40 2.57 -0.93
CA GLN A 82 12.57 1.88 -1.48
C GLN A 82 12.57 0.39 -1.15
N SER A 83 13.07 -0.43 -2.07
CA SER A 83 13.25 -1.87 -1.90
C SER A 83 14.54 -2.16 -1.11
N THR A 84 14.51 -1.91 0.19
CA THR A 84 15.65 -2.10 1.10
C THR A 84 15.23 -2.76 2.41
N PHE A 85 16.17 -3.42 3.10
CA PHE A 85 15.93 -3.95 4.45
C PHE A 85 15.69 -2.86 5.49
N GLU A 86 16.21 -1.65 5.27
CA GLU A 86 15.92 -0.49 6.09
C GLU A 86 14.44 -0.11 5.96
N SER A 87 13.94 0.04 4.73
CA SER A 87 12.53 0.29 4.48
C SER A 87 11.63 -0.80 5.09
N LEU A 88 12.00 -2.09 4.96
CA LEU A 88 11.21 -3.17 5.57
C LEU A 88 11.06 -2.98 7.08
N ARG A 89 12.14 -2.64 7.78
CA ARG A 89 12.13 -2.37 9.22
C ARG A 89 11.27 -1.15 9.56
N ASP A 90 11.38 -0.10 8.74
CA ASP A 90 10.60 1.12 8.92
C ASP A 90 9.12 0.87 8.70
N GLN A 91 8.75 -0.04 7.78
CA GLN A 91 7.34 -0.37 7.55
C GLN A 91 6.70 -1.07 8.74
N LEU A 92 7.42 -1.93 9.45
CA LEU A 92 6.90 -2.50 10.69
C LEU A 92 6.62 -1.41 11.73
N SER A 93 7.58 -0.50 11.93
CA SER A 93 7.41 0.63 12.84
C SER A 93 6.27 1.56 12.42
N ALA A 94 6.18 1.86 11.13
CA ALA A 94 5.11 2.70 10.57
C ALA A 94 3.73 2.07 10.79
N GLY A 95 3.56 0.78 10.50
CA GLY A 95 2.30 0.07 10.72
C GLY A 95 1.85 0.08 12.17
N LEU A 96 2.79 -0.14 13.11
CA LEU A 96 2.51 -0.03 14.56
C LEU A 96 2.08 1.38 14.96
N ASN A 97 2.75 2.41 14.46
CA ASN A 97 2.40 3.81 14.73
C ASN A 97 1.07 4.23 14.08
N MET A 98 0.76 3.73 12.89
CA MET A 98 -0.57 3.94 12.27
C MET A 98 -1.68 3.36 13.14
N GLY A 99 -1.47 2.17 13.71
CA GLY A 99 -2.38 1.57 14.67
C GLY A 99 -2.58 2.45 15.91
N LEU A 100 -1.49 2.97 16.50
CA LEU A 100 -1.54 3.90 17.62
C LEU A 100 -2.27 5.21 17.29
N ALA A 101 -2.17 5.67 16.06
CA ALA A 101 -2.89 6.85 15.55
C ALA A 101 -4.38 6.60 15.27
N GLY A 102 -4.88 5.38 15.50
CA GLY A 102 -6.27 4.98 15.25
C GLY A 102 -6.58 4.65 13.80
N ILE A 103 -5.56 4.30 13.02
CA ILE A 103 -5.68 3.83 11.63
C ILE A 103 -5.23 2.35 11.59
N PRO A 104 -6.14 1.41 11.88
CA PRO A 104 -5.78 -0.01 12.05
C PRO A 104 -5.56 -0.74 10.73
N TRP A 105 -6.03 -0.19 9.61
CA TRP A 105 -5.99 -0.82 8.29
C TRP A 105 -4.81 -0.26 7.50
N TRP A 106 -3.72 -1.01 7.52
CA TRP A 106 -2.42 -0.64 6.98
C TRP A 106 -1.85 -1.74 6.11
N THR A 107 -1.11 -1.34 5.08
CA THR A 107 -0.30 -2.22 4.25
C THR A 107 0.93 -1.50 3.70
N SER A 108 1.85 -2.25 3.12
CA SER A 108 2.96 -1.75 2.29
C SER A 108 3.10 -2.65 1.06
N ASP A 109 3.79 -2.15 0.06
CA ASP A 109 4.14 -2.93 -1.12
C ASP A 109 5.17 -3.99 -0.74
N ILE A 110 4.85 -5.26 -0.97
CA ILE A 110 5.74 -6.37 -0.61
C ILE A 110 7.00 -6.33 -1.47
N GLY A 111 8.14 -6.20 -0.81
CA GLY A 111 9.44 -6.04 -1.45
C GLY A 111 9.84 -4.58 -1.68
N GLY A 112 9.03 -3.62 -1.22
CA GLY A 112 9.14 -2.19 -1.55
C GLY A 112 8.58 -1.88 -2.92
N PHE A 113 8.40 -0.61 -3.23
CA PHE A 113 7.93 -0.17 -4.54
C PHE A 113 9.10 0.06 -5.51
N MET A 114 10.05 0.92 -5.16
CA MET A 114 11.16 1.32 -6.02
C MET A 114 12.29 0.30 -5.97
N THR A 115 12.43 -0.49 -7.04
CA THR A 115 13.44 -1.54 -7.17
C THR A 115 14.34 -1.28 -8.37
N ASP A 116 15.64 -1.09 -8.13
CA ASP A 116 16.63 -0.89 -9.20
C ASP A 116 16.84 -2.17 -10.02
N ASP A 117 17.01 -3.31 -9.36
CA ASP A 117 17.18 -4.61 -9.98
C ASP A 117 16.55 -5.73 -9.17
N CYS A 118 15.38 -6.18 -9.60
CA CYS A 118 14.63 -7.27 -8.96
C CYS A 118 15.19 -8.67 -9.26
N THR A 119 16.22 -8.80 -10.07
CA THR A 119 16.83 -10.09 -10.45
C THR A 119 17.95 -10.52 -9.50
N THR A 120 18.36 -9.63 -8.60
CA THR A 120 19.46 -9.88 -7.65
C THR A 120 19.07 -10.87 -6.54
N PRO A 121 20.01 -11.66 -6.03
CA PRO A 121 19.79 -12.52 -4.85
C PRO A 121 19.37 -11.71 -3.61
N GLU A 122 19.90 -10.52 -3.45
CA GLU A 122 19.61 -9.59 -2.34
C GLU A 122 18.15 -9.14 -2.37
N PHE A 123 17.64 -8.78 -3.55
CA PHE A 123 16.22 -8.44 -3.69
C PHE A 123 15.33 -9.66 -3.43
N LYS A 124 15.71 -10.85 -3.92
CA LYS A 124 14.95 -12.07 -3.65
C LYS A 124 14.83 -12.34 -2.14
N GLU A 125 15.92 -12.22 -1.40
CA GLU A 125 15.90 -12.37 0.07
C GLU A 125 15.01 -11.33 0.72
N LEU A 126 15.15 -10.04 0.34
CA LEU A 126 14.30 -8.95 0.82
C LEU A 126 12.81 -9.24 0.58
N LEU A 127 12.46 -9.66 -0.64
CA LEU A 127 11.08 -9.99 -1.01
C LEU A 127 10.51 -11.09 -0.11
N LEU A 128 11.27 -12.15 0.13
CA LEU A 128 10.84 -13.26 0.97
C LEU A 128 10.62 -12.81 2.42
N ARG A 129 11.50 -11.98 2.99
CA ARG A 129 11.33 -11.43 4.35
C ARG A 129 10.15 -10.47 4.43
N TRP A 130 9.94 -9.67 3.40
CA TRP A 130 8.77 -8.79 3.36
C TRP A 130 7.47 -9.58 3.25
N TYR A 131 7.48 -10.66 2.47
CA TYR A 131 6.34 -11.54 2.36
C TYR A 131 5.99 -12.22 3.70
N GLU A 132 6.99 -12.63 4.48
CA GLU A 132 6.82 -13.15 5.85
C GLU A 132 6.09 -12.13 6.75
N LEU A 133 6.49 -10.86 6.73
CA LEU A 133 5.80 -9.79 7.46
C LEU A 133 4.35 -9.63 6.96
N ALA A 134 4.15 -9.67 5.65
CA ALA A 134 2.84 -9.46 5.04
C ALA A 134 1.84 -10.57 5.36
N VAL A 135 2.31 -11.79 5.64
CA VAL A 135 1.45 -12.91 6.09
C VAL A 135 0.64 -12.52 7.33
N PHE A 136 1.21 -11.75 8.24
CA PHE A 136 0.58 -11.32 9.48
C PHE A 136 0.00 -9.89 9.40
N SER A 137 0.16 -9.22 8.29
CA SER A 137 -0.36 -7.86 8.09
C SER A 137 -1.88 -7.88 7.79
N PRO A 138 -2.61 -6.78 8.01
CA PRO A 138 -4.03 -6.69 7.66
C PRO A 138 -4.29 -7.10 6.21
N ILE A 139 -3.49 -6.57 5.28
CA ILE A 139 -3.59 -6.86 3.84
C ILE A 139 -2.24 -7.39 3.34
N LEU A 140 -2.27 -8.51 2.63
CA LEU A 140 -1.17 -9.05 1.86
C LEU A 140 -1.32 -8.57 0.42
N ARG A 141 -0.39 -7.73 -0.06
CA ARG A 141 -0.49 -7.10 -1.38
C ARG A 141 0.85 -7.14 -2.10
N MET A 142 0.93 -7.94 -3.16
CA MET A 142 2.05 -7.88 -4.12
C MET A 142 1.87 -6.65 -5.01
N HIS A 143 2.81 -5.73 -4.95
CA HIS A 143 2.88 -4.56 -5.81
C HIS A 143 4.30 -4.02 -5.78
N GLY A 144 4.67 -3.28 -6.83
CA GLY A 144 5.96 -2.59 -6.90
C GLY A 144 6.39 -2.37 -8.34
N ASP A 145 7.22 -1.38 -8.49
CA ASP A 145 7.94 -1.07 -9.71
C ASP A 145 9.16 -2.00 -9.79
N ARG A 146 9.13 -2.97 -10.70
CA ARG A 146 10.14 -4.00 -10.82
C ARG A 146 11.03 -3.72 -12.03
N GLY A 147 12.16 -3.11 -11.80
CA GLY A 147 13.20 -2.91 -12.80
C GLY A 147 14.28 -3.98 -12.77
N PRO A 148 15.17 -3.99 -13.75
CA PRO A 148 15.03 -3.31 -15.03
C PRO A 148 14.32 -4.18 -16.09
N HIS A 149 13.71 -3.55 -17.07
CA HIS A 149 13.10 -4.23 -18.21
C HIS A 149 13.62 -3.68 -19.54
N ASN A 150 14.13 -4.54 -20.41
CA ASN A 150 14.59 -4.16 -21.74
C ASN A 150 13.49 -4.48 -22.77
N ILE A 151 12.93 -3.45 -23.37
CA ILE A 151 11.91 -3.58 -24.40
C ILE A 151 12.59 -3.62 -25.78
N PRO A 152 12.44 -4.71 -26.54
CA PRO A 152 12.97 -4.77 -27.90
C PRO A 152 12.34 -3.68 -28.77
N PRO A 153 13.07 -3.13 -29.75
CA PRO A 153 12.50 -2.18 -30.69
C PRO A 153 11.41 -2.85 -31.54
N LEU A 154 10.38 -2.08 -31.87
CA LEU A 154 9.26 -2.54 -32.70
C LEU A 154 9.60 -2.63 -34.19
N SER A 155 10.72 -2.05 -34.61
CA SER A 155 11.18 -2.05 -35.98
C SER A 155 12.71 -1.88 -36.09
N ASP A 156 13.27 -2.12 -37.27
CA ASP A 156 14.69 -1.87 -37.58
C ASP A 156 15.13 -0.40 -37.43
N LYS A 157 14.18 0.49 -37.18
CA LYS A 157 14.42 1.93 -36.92
C LYS A 157 14.39 2.29 -35.44
N ASP A 158 14.48 1.32 -34.56
CA ASP A 158 14.47 1.47 -33.11
C ASP A 158 13.23 2.21 -32.52
N PHE A 159 12.13 2.17 -33.24
CA PHE A 159 10.88 2.73 -32.73
C PHE A 159 10.32 1.86 -31.60
N GLY A 160 10.01 2.49 -30.46
CA GLY A 160 9.32 1.86 -29.36
C GLY A 160 10.17 0.92 -28.51
N GLY A 161 11.46 0.77 -28.82
CA GLY A 161 12.40 0.05 -27.98
C GLY A 161 12.96 0.93 -26.87
N GLY A 162 13.68 0.32 -25.95
CA GLY A 162 14.38 1.05 -24.91
C GLY A 162 14.57 0.25 -23.64
N TYR A 163 15.09 0.93 -22.64
CA TYR A 163 15.31 0.41 -21.32
C TYR A 163 14.28 1.04 -20.37
N LEU A 164 13.43 0.21 -19.78
CA LEU A 164 12.51 0.62 -18.74
C LEU A 164 13.06 0.17 -17.38
N PHE A 165 12.84 1.01 -16.38
CA PHE A 165 13.17 0.70 -14.99
C PHE A 165 12.04 -0.03 -14.27
N THR A 166 11.01 -0.42 -14.97
CA THR A 166 9.78 -1.03 -14.47
C THR A 166 9.33 -2.22 -15.34
N ASP A 167 8.19 -2.80 -15.00
CA ASP A 167 7.45 -3.83 -15.77
C ASP A 167 8.05 -5.24 -15.76
N GLN A 168 9.01 -5.55 -14.91
CA GLN A 168 9.35 -6.95 -14.67
C GLN A 168 8.18 -7.67 -13.98
N PRO A 169 7.96 -8.96 -14.33
CA PRO A 169 6.92 -9.76 -13.67
C PRO A 169 7.06 -9.78 -12.15
N ASN A 170 5.94 -9.64 -11.43
CA ASN A 170 5.90 -9.54 -9.96
C ASN A 170 4.93 -10.55 -9.32
N GLU A 171 4.63 -11.65 -10.00
CA GLU A 171 3.82 -12.72 -9.44
C GLU A 171 4.69 -13.65 -8.58
N LEU A 172 4.04 -14.42 -7.71
CA LEU A 172 4.73 -15.36 -6.82
C LEU A 172 5.74 -16.29 -7.51
N TRP A 173 5.46 -16.67 -8.77
CA TRP A 173 6.30 -17.56 -9.56
C TRP A 173 7.41 -16.86 -10.34
N SER A 174 7.49 -15.54 -10.31
CA SER A 174 8.43 -14.76 -11.13
C SER A 174 9.87 -14.79 -10.60
N TYR A 175 10.06 -15.17 -9.34
CA TYR A 175 11.34 -15.12 -8.63
C TYR A 175 12.06 -16.47 -8.50
N GLY A 176 11.65 -17.46 -9.31
CA GLY A 176 12.21 -18.80 -9.32
C GLY A 176 11.47 -19.80 -8.44
N GLN A 177 11.73 -21.10 -8.67
CA GLN A 177 10.96 -22.17 -8.03
C GLN A 177 11.18 -22.27 -6.50
N ASP A 178 12.36 -21.94 -6.02
CA ASP A 178 12.70 -21.88 -4.62
C ASP A 178 11.91 -20.80 -3.89
N ALA A 179 11.92 -19.58 -4.41
CA ALA A 179 11.13 -18.47 -3.88
C ALA A 179 9.62 -18.75 -3.97
N PHE A 180 9.17 -19.27 -5.09
CA PHE A 180 7.77 -19.65 -5.25
C PHE A 180 7.30 -20.62 -4.19
N LYS A 181 8.09 -21.67 -3.92
CA LYS A 181 7.73 -22.65 -2.89
C LYS A 181 7.61 -22.00 -1.50
N ILE A 182 8.57 -21.16 -1.13
CA ILE A 182 8.57 -20.47 0.16
C ILE A 182 7.34 -19.57 0.28
N MET A 183 7.10 -18.69 -0.70
CA MET A 183 5.94 -17.78 -0.68
C MET A 183 4.61 -18.53 -0.74
N LYS A 184 4.56 -19.67 -1.45
CA LYS A 184 3.36 -20.51 -1.48
C LYS A 184 3.05 -21.11 -0.11
N ASP A 185 4.07 -21.64 0.60
CA ASP A 185 3.91 -22.18 1.95
C ASP A 185 3.45 -21.07 2.92
N GLN A 186 4.00 -19.87 2.79
CA GLN A 186 3.59 -18.69 3.57
C GLN A 186 2.15 -18.25 3.23
N LEU A 187 1.74 -18.31 1.97
CA LEU A 187 0.36 -18.02 1.57
C LEU A 187 -0.60 -19.06 2.15
N ASP A 188 -0.25 -20.32 2.15
CA ASP A 188 -1.06 -21.37 2.77
C ASP A 188 -1.20 -21.16 4.29
N LEU A 189 -0.13 -20.70 4.96
CA LEU A 189 -0.20 -20.26 6.36
C LEU A 189 -1.19 -19.08 6.50
N ARG A 190 -1.09 -18.06 5.65
CA ARG A 190 -2.03 -16.92 5.65
C ARG A 190 -3.48 -17.39 5.51
N LEU A 191 -3.75 -18.33 4.60
CA LEU A 191 -5.08 -18.88 4.39
C LEU A 191 -5.59 -19.64 5.62
N SER A 192 -4.72 -20.37 6.32
CA SER A 192 -5.07 -21.04 7.57
C SER A 192 -5.40 -20.07 8.71
N LEU A 193 -4.75 -18.89 8.71
CA LEU A 193 -4.97 -17.81 9.67
C LEU A 193 -6.20 -16.94 9.34
N LYS A 194 -6.87 -17.15 8.20
CA LYS A 194 -7.97 -16.31 7.74
C LYS A 194 -9.06 -16.08 8.81
N PRO A 195 -9.56 -17.10 9.54
CA PRO A 195 -10.60 -16.86 10.56
C PRO A 195 -10.09 -15.93 11.68
N TYR A 196 -8.84 -16.10 12.11
CA TYR A 196 -8.22 -15.24 13.13
C TYR A 196 -8.07 -13.81 12.64
N ILE A 197 -7.54 -13.63 11.41
CA ILE A 197 -7.35 -12.30 10.82
C ILE A 197 -8.70 -11.59 10.64
N VAL A 198 -9.73 -12.30 10.18
CA VAL A 198 -11.07 -11.71 10.02
C VAL A 198 -11.61 -11.25 11.37
N SER A 199 -11.48 -12.05 12.44
CA SER A 199 -11.94 -11.63 13.78
C SER A 199 -11.23 -10.38 14.29
N LEU A 200 -9.93 -10.23 14.03
CA LEU A 200 -9.18 -9.03 14.39
C LEU A 200 -9.58 -7.82 13.53
N MET A 201 -9.93 -8.02 12.26
CA MET A 201 -10.42 -6.95 11.40
C MET A 201 -11.83 -6.50 11.80
N GLU A 202 -12.68 -7.40 12.27
CA GLU A 202 -13.99 -7.08 12.87
C GLU A 202 -13.81 -6.29 14.17
N GLU A 203 -12.88 -6.72 15.04
CA GLU A 203 -12.50 -5.97 16.24
C GLU A 203 -12.01 -4.56 15.88
N ALA A 204 -11.13 -4.43 14.89
CA ALA A 204 -10.63 -3.14 14.40
C ALA A 204 -11.76 -2.23 13.91
N SER A 205 -12.74 -2.76 13.19
CA SER A 205 -13.91 -2.00 12.76
C SER A 205 -14.79 -1.53 13.91
N ALA A 206 -14.93 -2.35 14.95
CA ALA A 206 -15.79 -2.05 16.08
C ALA A 206 -15.15 -1.12 17.12
N THR A 207 -13.86 -1.24 17.34
CA THR A 207 -13.14 -0.61 18.47
C THR A 207 -12.00 0.30 18.05
N GLY A 208 -11.50 0.18 16.83
CA GLY A 208 -10.27 0.83 16.35
C GLY A 208 -8.98 0.10 16.76
N ALA A 209 -9.06 -1.03 17.47
CA ALA A 209 -7.87 -1.81 17.83
C ALA A 209 -7.18 -2.38 16.59
N PRO A 210 -5.90 -2.09 16.35
CA PRO A 210 -5.23 -2.54 15.13
C PRO A 210 -4.90 -4.04 15.19
N LEU A 211 -4.88 -4.70 14.03
CA LEU A 211 -4.46 -6.09 13.90
C LEU A 211 -2.97 -6.24 14.22
N ILE A 212 -2.12 -5.38 13.64
CA ILE A 212 -0.71 -5.27 14.04
C ILE A 212 -0.64 -4.27 15.18
N ARG A 213 -0.26 -4.74 16.36
CA ARG A 213 -0.26 -3.89 17.55
C ARG A 213 0.95 -4.13 18.45
N THR A 214 1.29 -3.11 19.22
CA THR A 214 2.34 -3.16 20.21
C THR A 214 1.93 -4.01 21.42
N MET A 215 2.92 -4.59 22.12
CA MET A 215 2.68 -5.47 23.26
C MET A 215 1.90 -4.83 24.44
N PHE A 216 1.86 -3.51 24.51
CA PHE A 216 1.12 -2.82 25.57
C PHE A 216 -0.38 -2.64 25.27
N TYR A 217 -0.90 -3.20 24.21
CA TYR A 217 -2.34 -3.33 23.98
C TYR A 217 -2.97 -4.49 24.76
N GLU A 218 -2.17 -5.44 25.24
CA GLU A 218 -2.58 -6.63 25.98
C GLU A 218 -2.54 -6.43 27.50
#